data_788808ce9c1b44b1f292f12af1f6a446
#
_entry.id   788808ce9c1b44b1f292f12af1f6a446
#
_cell.length_a   1.000
_cell.length_b   1.000
_cell.length_c   1.000
_cell.angle_alpha   90.00
_cell.angle_beta   90.00
_cell.angle_gamma   90.00
#
_symmetry.space_group_name_H-M   'P 1'
#
loop_
_entity.id
_entity.type
_entity.pdbx_description
1 polymer ?
#
loop_
_entity_poly.entity_id
_entity_poly.type
_entity_poly.pdbx_seq_one_letter_code
_entity_poly.pdbx_strand_id
1 'polypeptide(L)'
;MLVQHTADPQALFDLVRHEPGHVEALLQLHAVARQTGQRERAVEHLERALYSLELGFHPTFAQAWLRGEARLDYDQPANRPLFTALHLHAAGLSQRGCPAAALAAATLLLSLDRSDPTSVLLWLDSLALRAGRPHLLAELERDLPVAASLPGWAFSAALAARLAAAELPASSDPSSAAAASAAAA
;
A
#
# COMPACT_ATOMS: atom_id res chain seq x y z
N MET A 1 -11.27 -5.18 -15.47
CA MET A 1 -10.95 -5.85 -16.74
C MET A 1 -10.25 -4.81 -17.61
N LEU A 2 -8.91 -4.75 -17.54
CA LEU A 2 -8.10 -3.85 -18.35
C LEU A 2 -8.22 -4.33 -19.80
N VAL A 3 -8.84 -3.53 -20.64
CA VAL A 3 -8.90 -3.75 -22.08
C VAL A 3 -7.45 -3.75 -22.57
N GLN A 4 -6.96 -4.94 -22.92
CA GLN A 4 -5.70 -5.10 -23.64
C GLN A 4 -5.92 -4.56 -25.06
N HIS A 5 -5.92 -3.26 -25.24
CA HIS A 5 -5.56 -2.70 -26.52
C HIS A 5 -4.06 -2.92 -26.66
N THR A 6 -3.72 -3.85 -27.54
CA THR A 6 -2.35 -4.12 -27.98
C THR A 6 -1.88 -2.87 -28.76
N ALA A 7 -1.57 -1.81 -28.01
CA ALA A 7 -0.92 -0.67 -28.61
C ALA A 7 0.50 -1.14 -29.00
N ASP A 8 0.87 -0.91 -30.25
CA ASP A 8 2.22 -1.15 -30.72
C ASP A 8 3.19 -0.44 -29.75
N PRO A 9 4.15 -1.16 -29.11
CA PRO A 9 5.10 -0.53 -28.21
C PRO A 9 5.81 0.66 -28.82
N GLN A 10 6.04 0.64 -30.14
CA GLN A 10 6.68 1.75 -30.85
C GLN A 10 5.80 3.00 -30.84
N ALA A 11 4.50 2.86 -31.06
CA ALA A 11 3.56 3.98 -31.01
C ALA A 11 3.49 4.60 -29.60
N LEU A 12 3.61 3.78 -28.55
CA LEU A 12 3.67 4.27 -27.16
C LEU A 12 4.96 5.06 -26.90
N PHE A 13 6.11 4.58 -27.40
CA PHE A 13 7.36 5.34 -27.28
C PHE A 13 7.30 6.67 -28.03
N ASP A 14 6.73 6.72 -29.21
CA ASP A 14 6.58 7.94 -29.98
C ASP A 14 5.61 8.92 -29.27
N LEU A 15 4.51 8.41 -28.68
CA LEU A 15 3.60 9.23 -27.89
C LEU A 15 4.32 9.85 -26.68
N VAL A 16 5.04 9.05 -25.90
CA VAL A 16 5.77 9.54 -24.72
C VAL A 16 6.94 10.46 -25.09
N ARG A 17 7.45 10.37 -26.31
CA ARG A 17 8.45 11.33 -26.84
C ARG A 17 7.85 12.70 -27.08
N HIS A 18 6.61 12.77 -27.60
CA HIS A 18 5.89 14.01 -27.82
C HIS A 18 5.22 14.54 -26.55
N GLU A 19 4.68 13.66 -25.74
CA GLU A 19 3.99 13.97 -24.49
C GLU A 19 4.62 13.18 -23.32
N PRO A 20 5.72 13.69 -22.74
CA PRO A 20 6.47 12.95 -21.70
C PRO A 20 5.68 12.65 -20.43
N GLY A 21 4.59 13.37 -20.19
CA GLY A 21 3.69 13.24 -19.04
C GLY A 21 2.44 12.40 -19.29
N HIS A 22 2.31 11.73 -20.45
CA HIS A 22 1.11 10.95 -20.77
C HIS A 22 1.03 9.69 -19.89
N VAL A 23 0.27 9.78 -18.79
CA VAL A 23 0.23 8.77 -17.72
C VAL A 23 -0.16 7.39 -18.23
N GLU A 24 -1.21 7.28 -19.03
CA GLU A 24 -1.69 5.98 -19.52
C GLU A 24 -0.64 5.28 -20.40
N ALA A 25 0.06 6.02 -21.26
CA ALA A 25 1.12 5.47 -22.08
C ALA A 25 2.31 5.00 -21.22
N LEU A 26 2.68 5.76 -20.18
CA LEU A 26 3.73 5.38 -19.24
C LEU A 26 3.36 4.12 -18.47
N LEU A 27 2.09 3.96 -18.05
CA LEU A 27 1.62 2.74 -17.39
C LEU A 27 1.63 1.53 -18.32
N GLN A 28 1.30 1.70 -19.60
CA GLN A 28 1.41 0.64 -20.60
C GLN A 28 2.86 0.28 -20.87
N LEU A 29 3.77 1.24 -21.00
CA LEU A 29 5.21 0.99 -21.14
C LEU A 29 5.79 0.29 -19.91
N HIS A 30 5.32 0.64 -18.70
CA HIS A 30 5.65 -0.10 -17.49
C HIS A 30 5.26 -1.59 -17.62
N ALA A 31 4.04 -1.88 -18.09
CA ALA A 31 3.59 -3.25 -18.26
C ALA A 31 4.42 -4.02 -19.29
N VAL A 32 4.72 -3.41 -20.44
CA VAL A 32 5.59 -3.99 -21.49
C VAL A 32 6.99 -4.26 -20.94
N ALA A 33 7.59 -3.29 -20.25
CA ALA A 33 8.92 -3.45 -19.65
C ALA A 33 8.96 -4.55 -18.59
N ARG A 34 7.89 -4.71 -17.81
CA ARG A 34 7.72 -5.83 -16.85
C ARG A 34 7.67 -7.18 -17.55
N GLN A 35 6.90 -7.30 -18.62
CA GLN A 35 6.76 -8.54 -19.40
C GLN A 35 8.07 -8.94 -20.09
N THR A 36 8.84 -7.97 -20.55
CA THR A 36 10.15 -8.19 -21.20
C THR A 36 11.32 -8.31 -20.21
N GLY A 37 11.04 -8.32 -18.90
CA GLY A 37 12.07 -8.48 -17.86
C GLY A 37 12.92 -7.24 -17.59
N GLN A 38 12.62 -6.09 -18.21
CA GLN A 38 13.34 -4.82 -18.07
C GLN A 38 12.89 -4.08 -16.80
N ARG A 39 13.23 -4.63 -15.63
CA ARG A 39 12.69 -4.15 -14.34
C ARG A 39 13.02 -2.70 -14.04
N GLU A 40 14.22 -2.24 -14.35
CA GLU A 40 14.65 -0.86 -14.10
C GLU A 40 13.84 0.14 -14.92
N ARG A 41 13.66 -0.13 -16.22
CA ARG A 41 12.84 0.69 -17.10
C ARG A 41 11.38 0.70 -16.68
N ALA A 42 10.87 -0.44 -16.22
CA ALA A 42 9.51 -0.51 -15.71
C ALA A 42 9.32 0.44 -14.50
N VAL A 43 10.28 0.44 -13.57
CA VAL A 43 10.25 1.35 -12.41
C VAL A 43 10.32 2.81 -12.88
N GLU A 44 11.23 3.13 -13.80
CA GLU A 44 11.37 4.50 -14.35
C GLU A 44 10.05 5.01 -14.98
N HIS A 45 9.39 4.20 -15.81
CA HIS A 45 8.11 4.59 -16.41
C HIS A 45 7.03 4.83 -15.36
N LEU A 46 6.99 3.99 -14.32
CA LEU A 46 6.02 4.12 -13.24
C LEU A 46 6.25 5.37 -12.39
N GLU A 47 7.51 5.65 -12.04
CA GLU A 47 7.88 6.86 -11.28
C GLU A 47 7.58 8.13 -12.06
N ARG A 48 7.81 8.14 -13.37
CA ARG A 48 7.42 9.24 -14.26
C ARG A 48 5.91 9.43 -14.31
N ALA A 49 5.14 8.33 -14.35
CA ALA A 49 3.68 8.39 -14.32
C ALA A 49 3.17 9.01 -13.01
N LEU A 50 3.71 8.56 -11.86
CA LEU A 50 3.37 9.13 -10.56
C LEU A 50 3.72 10.61 -10.47
N TYR A 51 4.91 10.99 -10.90
CA TYR A 51 5.34 12.38 -10.92
C TYR A 51 4.41 13.26 -11.77
N SER A 52 4.01 12.77 -12.96
CA SER A 52 3.07 13.50 -13.82
C SER A 52 1.70 13.67 -13.17
N LEU A 53 1.22 12.66 -12.44
CA LEU A 53 -0.02 12.74 -11.68
C LEU A 53 0.07 13.75 -10.55
N GLU A 54 1.16 13.74 -9.79
CA GLU A 54 1.39 14.69 -8.69
C GLU A 54 1.45 16.14 -9.17
N LEU A 55 2.08 16.39 -10.32
CA LEU A 55 2.11 17.72 -10.95
C LEU A 55 0.71 18.23 -11.34
N GLY A 56 -0.21 17.32 -11.63
CA GLY A 56 -1.61 17.64 -11.97
C GLY A 56 -2.51 17.89 -10.75
N PHE A 57 -2.04 17.69 -9.52
CA PHE A 57 -2.87 17.86 -8.34
C PHE A 57 -3.23 19.32 -8.10
N HIS A 58 -4.52 19.58 -7.88
CA HIS A 58 -4.95 20.88 -7.39
C HIS A 58 -4.36 21.13 -5.99
N PRO A 59 -3.94 22.38 -5.66
CA PRO A 59 -3.30 22.69 -4.37
C PRO A 59 -4.09 22.23 -3.14
N THR A 60 -5.43 22.33 -3.17
CA THR A 60 -6.28 21.86 -2.07
C THR A 60 -6.24 20.33 -1.91
N PHE A 61 -6.20 19.60 -3.02
CA PHE A 61 -6.06 18.13 -2.99
C PHE A 61 -4.68 17.73 -2.50
N ALA A 62 -3.61 18.40 -2.96
CA ALA A 62 -2.26 18.14 -2.49
C ALA A 62 -2.13 18.35 -0.97
N GLN A 63 -2.76 19.38 -0.41
CA GLN A 63 -2.80 19.61 1.04
C GLN A 63 -3.56 18.51 1.78
N ALA A 64 -4.73 18.10 1.27
CA ALA A 64 -5.51 17.01 1.85
C ALA A 64 -4.77 15.68 1.76
N TRP A 65 -4.05 15.45 0.67
CA TRP A 65 -3.18 14.29 0.47
C TRP A 65 -2.10 14.20 1.55
N LEU A 66 -1.38 15.29 1.79
CA LEU A 66 -0.33 15.34 2.82
C LEU A 66 -0.86 15.11 4.24
N ARG A 67 -2.14 15.46 4.50
CA ARG A 67 -2.80 15.20 5.78
C ARG A 67 -3.45 13.82 5.89
N GLY A 68 -3.45 13.02 4.81
CA GLY A 68 -4.17 11.74 4.75
C GLY A 68 -5.70 11.88 4.70
N GLU A 69 -6.21 13.08 4.42
CA GLU A 69 -7.64 13.41 4.34
C GLU A 69 -8.20 13.34 2.92
N ALA A 70 -7.31 13.19 1.91
CA ALA A 70 -7.73 13.10 0.52
C ALA A 70 -8.66 11.90 0.29
N ARG A 71 -9.70 12.12 -0.51
CA ARG A 71 -10.63 11.08 -0.96
C ARG A 71 -10.82 11.22 -2.45
N LEU A 72 -10.84 10.10 -3.14
CA LEU A 72 -11.07 10.00 -4.57
C LEU A 72 -11.99 8.82 -4.85
N ASP A 73 -12.93 9.04 -5.73
CA ASP A 73 -13.85 8.01 -6.22
C ASP A 73 -13.20 7.26 -7.39
N TYR A 74 -12.99 5.96 -7.24
CA TYR A 74 -12.44 5.08 -8.28
C TYR A 74 -13.37 4.92 -9.48
N ASP A 75 -14.69 5.06 -9.29
CA ASP A 75 -15.66 4.92 -10.38
C ASP A 75 -15.50 6.01 -11.43
N GLN A 76 -14.91 7.14 -11.05
CA GLN A 76 -14.54 8.20 -11.99
C GLN A 76 -13.34 7.75 -12.85
N PRO A 77 -13.49 7.63 -14.20
CA PRO A 77 -12.43 7.13 -15.06
C PRO A 77 -11.12 7.93 -14.98
N ALA A 78 -11.22 9.25 -14.75
CA ALA A 78 -10.06 10.13 -14.62
C ALA A 78 -9.18 9.81 -13.41
N ASN A 79 -9.73 9.19 -12.36
CA ASN A 79 -9.00 8.86 -11.14
C ASN A 79 -8.28 7.49 -11.23
N ARG A 80 -8.75 6.59 -12.09
CA ARG A 80 -8.23 5.21 -12.19
C ARG A 80 -6.72 5.11 -12.43
N PRO A 81 -6.10 5.96 -13.27
CA PRO A 81 -4.65 5.91 -13.47
C PRO A 81 -3.84 6.11 -12.19
N LEU A 82 -4.31 6.97 -11.26
CA LEU A 82 -3.65 7.18 -9.97
C LEU A 82 -3.71 5.91 -9.10
N PHE A 83 -4.87 5.29 -8.99
CA PHE A 83 -5.03 4.04 -8.25
C PHE A 83 -4.15 2.93 -8.83
N THR A 84 -4.13 2.80 -10.16
CA THR A 84 -3.28 1.84 -10.86
C THR A 84 -1.80 2.10 -10.59
N ALA A 85 -1.34 3.34 -10.73
CA ALA A 85 0.05 3.71 -10.51
C ALA A 85 0.49 3.44 -9.07
N LEU A 86 -0.31 3.84 -8.06
CA LEU A 86 -0.02 3.61 -6.65
C LEU A 86 -0.01 2.12 -6.29
N HIS A 87 -0.97 1.35 -6.82
CA HIS A 87 -1.01 -0.10 -6.62
C HIS A 87 0.26 -0.78 -7.16
N LEU A 88 0.64 -0.46 -8.40
CA LEU A 88 1.86 -0.98 -9.02
C LEU A 88 3.12 -0.56 -8.24
N HIS A 89 3.14 0.67 -7.73
CA HIS A 89 4.23 1.18 -6.92
C HIS A 89 4.36 0.42 -5.60
N ALA A 90 3.26 0.24 -4.86
CA ALA A 90 3.23 -0.52 -3.62
C ALA A 90 3.68 -1.98 -3.84
N ALA A 91 3.18 -2.63 -4.89
CA ALA A 91 3.58 -3.99 -5.27
C ALA A 91 5.09 -4.06 -5.63
N GLY A 92 5.58 -3.08 -6.38
CA GLY A 92 7.00 -2.97 -6.73
C GLY A 92 7.91 -2.78 -5.51
N LEU A 93 7.51 -1.94 -4.55
CA LEU A 93 8.21 -1.74 -3.28
C LEU A 93 8.26 -3.03 -2.45
N SER A 94 7.14 -3.75 -2.38
CA SER A 94 7.06 -5.04 -1.68
C SER A 94 8.03 -6.08 -2.28
N GLN A 95 8.10 -6.15 -3.63
CA GLN A 95 9.01 -7.05 -4.35
C GLN A 95 10.49 -6.70 -4.18
N ARG A 96 10.80 -5.41 -4.02
CA ARG A 96 12.16 -4.91 -3.75
C ARG A 96 12.62 -5.08 -2.29
N GLY A 97 11.75 -5.62 -1.41
CA GLY A 97 12.09 -5.81 0.00
C GLY A 97 11.96 -4.53 0.84
N CYS A 98 11.12 -3.58 0.41
CA CYS A 98 10.82 -2.34 1.13
C CYS A 98 9.41 -2.40 1.75
N PRO A 99 9.11 -3.29 2.71
CA PRO A 99 7.75 -3.51 3.19
C PRO A 99 7.14 -2.29 3.89
N ALA A 100 7.94 -1.48 4.57
CA ALA A 100 7.45 -0.28 5.26
C ALA A 100 6.93 0.78 4.26
N ALA A 101 7.67 1.01 3.16
CA ALA A 101 7.23 1.92 2.12
C ALA A 101 6.04 1.36 1.33
N ALA A 102 6.05 0.04 1.05
CA ALA A 102 4.92 -0.66 0.43
C ALA A 102 3.65 -0.54 1.28
N LEU A 103 3.76 -0.72 2.60
CA LEU A 103 2.66 -0.56 3.54
C LEU A 103 2.11 0.86 3.52
N ALA A 104 2.97 1.88 3.52
CA ALA A 104 2.55 3.28 3.46
C ALA A 104 1.77 3.58 2.17
N ALA A 105 2.27 3.11 1.00
CA ALA A 105 1.58 3.29 -0.27
C ALA A 105 0.24 2.53 -0.33
N ALA A 106 0.19 1.33 0.22
CA ALA A 106 -1.03 0.51 0.30
C ALA A 106 -2.09 1.14 1.23
N THR A 107 -1.66 1.66 2.38
CA THR A 107 -2.55 2.37 3.32
C THR A 107 -3.08 3.66 2.70
N LEU A 108 -2.25 4.37 1.93
CA LEU A 108 -2.67 5.56 1.21
C LEU A 108 -3.76 5.23 0.18
N LEU A 109 -3.58 4.17 -0.63
CA LEU A 109 -4.60 3.68 -1.57
C LEU A 109 -5.95 3.45 -0.87
N LEU A 110 -5.92 2.74 0.24
CA LEU A 110 -7.11 2.43 1.02
C LEU A 110 -7.73 3.69 1.66
N SER A 111 -6.92 4.69 1.97
CA SER A 111 -7.41 5.98 2.48
C SER A 111 -8.11 6.80 1.40
N LEU A 112 -7.71 6.69 0.13
CA LEU A 112 -8.35 7.39 -0.99
C LEU A 112 -9.75 6.88 -1.24
N ASP A 113 -9.92 5.55 -1.27
CA ASP A 113 -11.21 4.90 -1.47
C ASP A 113 -11.31 3.65 -0.57
N ARG A 114 -12.22 3.72 0.41
CA ARG A 114 -12.43 2.65 1.39
C ARG A 114 -13.14 1.41 0.82
N SER A 115 -13.68 1.50 -0.40
CA SER A 115 -14.28 0.34 -1.07
C SER A 115 -13.23 -0.68 -1.52
N ASP A 116 -11.95 -0.32 -1.45
CA ASP A 116 -10.80 -1.14 -1.87
C ASP A 116 -10.89 -1.66 -3.30
N PRO A 117 -11.05 -0.78 -4.29
CA PRO A 117 -11.23 -1.19 -5.69
C PRO A 117 -10.00 -1.92 -6.27
N THR A 118 -8.86 -1.80 -5.62
CA THR A 118 -7.60 -2.44 -6.01
C THR A 118 -7.28 -3.69 -5.21
N SER A 119 -8.16 -4.10 -4.30
CA SER A 119 -8.03 -5.30 -3.47
C SER A 119 -6.74 -5.32 -2.63
N VAL A 120 -6.34 -4.16 -2.12
CA VAL A 120 -5.13 -3.99 -1.29
C VAL A 120 -5.26 -4.75 0.02
N LEU A 121 -6.46 -4.87 0.57
CA LEU A 121 -6.73 -5.61 1.82
C LEU A 121 -6.26 -7.07 1.77
N LEU A 122 -6.20 -7.68 0.56
CA LEU A 122 -5.77 -9.08 0.42
C LEU A 122 -4.30 -9.34 0.78
N TRP A 123 -3.47 -8.29 0.85
CA TRP A 123 -2.04 -8.41 1.11
C TRP A 123 -1.50 -7.37 2.10
N LEU A 124 -2.36 -6.46 2.58
CA LEU A 124 -2.01 -5.41 3.52
C LEU A 124 -1.56 -5.98 4.88
N ASP A 125 -2.20 -7.06 5.33
CA ASP A 125 -1.88 -7.80 6.54
C ASP A 125 -0.43 -8.32 6.52
N SER A 126 -0.05 -8.96 5.41
CA SER A 126 1.31 -9.46 5.21
C SER A 126 2.36 -8.34 5.17
N LEU A 127 2.00 -7.18 4.59
CA LEU A 127 2.86 -6.00 4.59
C LEU A 127 3.07 -5.44 6.00
N ALA A 128 2.00 -5.37 6.82
CA ALA A 128 2.08 -4.89 8.19
C ALA A 128 3.03 -5.77 9.04
N LEU A 129 2.92 -7.09 8.92
CA LEU A 129 3.81 -8.03 9.58
C LEU A 129 5.27 -7.89 9.11
N ARG A 130 5.49 -7.85 7.81
CA ARG A 130 6.82 -7.70 7.22
C ARG A 130 7.47 -6.35 7.51
N ALA A 131 6.66 -5.32 7.71
CA ALA A 131 7.10 -3.98 8.11
C ALA A 131 7.40 -3.86 9.61
N GLY A 132 7.20 -4.92 10.39
CA GLY A 132 7.36 -4.89 11.85
C GLY A 132 6.31 -4.03 12.55
N ARG A 133 5.11 -3.91 11.99
CA ARG A 133 4.01 -3.12 12.54
C ARG A 133 2.75 -3.95 12.79
N PRO A 134 2.84 -5.03 13.59
CA PRO A 134 1.70 -5.94 13.82
C PRO A 134 0.51 -5.25 14.50
N HIS A 135 0.74 -4.19 15.28
CA HIS A 135 -0.31 -3.41 15.95
C HIS A 135 -1.31 -2.76 14.99
N LEU A 136 -0.88 -2.42 13.77
CA LEU A 136 -1.75 -1.82 12.75
C LEU A 136 -2.89 -2.75 12.33
N LEU A 137 -2.73 -4.08 12.47
CA LEU A 137 -3.79 -5.03 12.09
C LEU A 137 -5.05 -4.82 12.94
N ALA A 138 -4.90 -4.65 14.26
CA ALA A 138 -6.02 -4.42 15.16
C ALA A 138 -6.70 -3.06 14.92
N GLU A 139 -5.93 -2.05 14.51
CA GLU A 139 -6.46 -0.73 14.13
C GLU A 139 -7.27 -0.83 12.83
N LEU A 140 -6.71 -1.49 11.82
CA LEU A 140 -7.35 -1.68 10.52
C LEU A 140 -8.61 -2.55 10.61
N GLU A 141 -8.63 -3.61 11.44
CA GLU A 141 -9.85 -4.40 11.69
C GLU A 141 -10.98 -3.57 12.30
N ARG A 142 -10.64 -2.66 13.20
CA ARG A 142 -11.62 -1.76 13.82
C ARG A 142 -12.20 -0.78 12.81
N ASP A 143 -11.35 -0.24 11.93
CA ASP A 143 -11.74 0.77 10.94
C ASP A 143 -12.41 0.16 9.70
N LEU A 144 -12.08 -1.11 9.40
CA LEU A 144 -12.53 -1.85 8.23
C LEU A 144 -12.95 -3.28 8.64
N PRO A 145 -14.18 -3.44 9.15
CA PRO A 145 -14.66 -4.75 9.63
C PRO A 145 -14.63 -5.86 8.57
N VAL A 146 -14.66 -5.51 7.28
CA VAL A 146 -14.54 -6.46 6.16
C VAL A 146 -13.20 -7.19 6.19
N ALA A 147 -12.14 -6.59 6.72
CA ALA A 147 -10.83 -7.22 6.85
C ALA A 147 -10.89 -8.49 7.70
N ALA A 148 -11.64 -8.48 8.80
CA ALA A 148 -11.82 -9.64 9.68
C ALA A 148 -12.50 -10.84 8.99
N SER A 149 -13.21 -10.63 7.88
CA SER A 149 -13.84 -11.71 7.09
C SER A 149 -12.85 -12.42 6.16
N LEU A 150 -11.66 -11.87 5.97
CA LEU A 150 -10.63 -12.44 5.09
C LEU A 150 -9.85 -13.53 5.83
N PRO A 151 -9.77 -14.77 5.30
CA PRO A 151 -9.09 -15.87 5.99
C PRO A 151 -7.61 -15.60 6.30
N GLY A 152 -6.87 -14.96 5.38
CA GLY A 152 -5.47 -14.57 5.58
C GLY A 152 -5.30 -13.65 6.77
N TRP A 153 -6.25 -12.73 6.96
CA TRP A 153 -6.23 -11.76 8.03
C TRP A 153 -6.30 -12.40 9.43
N ALA A 154 -7.15 -13.43 9.59
CA ALA A 154 -7.26 -14.15 10.86
C ALA A 154 -5.92 -14.79 11.28
N PHE A 155 -5.17 -15.38 10.33
CA PHE A 155 -3.84 -15.93 10.62
C PHE A 155 -2.82 -14.83 10.95
N SER A 156 -2.86 -13.74 10.21
CA SER A 156 -1.96 -12.58 10.43
C SER A 156 -2.23 -11.92 11.77
N ALA A 157 -3.49 -11.78 12.18
CA ALA A 157 -3.88 -11.24 13.49
C ALA A 157 -3.41 -12.16 14.64
N ALA A 158 -3.57 -13.48 14.49
CA ALA A 158 -3.06 -14.44 15.48
C ALA A 158 -1.52 -14.37 15.60
N LEU A 159 -0.80 -14.24 14.50
CA LEU A 159 0.65 -14.07 14.50
C LEU A 159 1.05 -12.73 15.16
N ALA A 160 0.34 -11.64 14.83
CA ALA A 160 0.56 -10.32 15.44
C ALA A 160 0.40 -10.37 16.96
N ALA A 161 -0.64 -11.02 17.46
CA ALA A 161 -0.87 -11.18 18.89
C ALA A 161 0.27 -11.97 19.58
N ARG A 162 0.80 -13.00 18.94
CA ARG A 162 1.96 -13.75 19.45
C ARG A 162 3.23 -12.91 19.47
N LEU A 163 3.48 -12.12 18.44
CA LEU A 163 4.64 -11.23 18.38
C LEU A 163 4.56 -10.17 19.49
N ALA A 164 3.40 -9.55 19.67
CA ALA A 164 3.17 -8.59 20.76
C ALA A 164 3.37 -9.20 22.15
N ALA A 165 2.91 -10.45 22.37
CA ALA A 165 3.12 -11.15 23.63
C ALA A 165 4.59 -11.49 23.89
N ALA A 166 5.39 -11.74 22.85
CA ALA A 166 6.81 -12.02 22.95
C ALA A 166 7.68 -10.77 23.23
N GLU A 167 7.17 -9.59 22.86
CA GLU A 167 7.84 -8.30 23.11
C GLU A 167 7.58 -7.76 24.54
N LEU A 168 6.56 -8.29 25.23
CA LEU A 168 6.33 -7.94 26.62
C LEU A 168 7.49 -8.51 27.47
N PRO A 169 8.24 -7.65 28.19
CA PRO A 169 9.31 -8.14 29.05
C PRO A 169 8.70 -9.13 30.04
N ALA A 170 9.38 -10.24 30.25
CA ALA A 170 9.04 -11.27 31.27
C ALA A 170 9.24 -10.71 32.71
N SER A 171 8.65 -9.56 32.99
CA SER A 171 8.72 -8.86 34.27
C SER A 171 7.38 -8.89 34.96
N SER A 172 7.07 -10.00 35.51
CA SER A 172 6.37 -10.11 36.78
C SER A 172 6.74 -11.46 37.41
N ASP A 173 7.92 -11.50 38.03
CA ASP A 173 8.21 -12.51 39.02
C ASP A 173 7.08 -12.47 40.07
N PRO A 174 6.33 -13.54 40.28
CA PRO A 174 5.27 -13.58 41.28
C PRO A 174 5.83 -13.41 42.71
N SER A 175 7.15 -13.41 42.86
CA SER A 175 7.83 -13.22 44.16
C SER A 175 7.79 -11.76 44.66
N SER A 176 7.63 -10.77 43.78
CA SER A 176 7.58 -9.36 44.23
C SER A 176 6.23 -8.94 44.82
N ALA A 177 5.13 -9.60 44.41
CA ALA A 177 3.81 -9.37 44.97
C ALA A 177 3.65 -9.92 46.41
N ALA A 178 4.37 -11.00 46.73
CA ALA A 178 4.37 -11.57 48.09
C ALA A 178 5.18 -10.72 49.10
N ALA A 179 6.23 -10.03 48.63
CA ALA A 179 7.04 -9.14 49.49
C ALA A 179 6.32 -7.83 49.84
N ALA A 180 5.48 -7.29 48.91
CA ALA A 180 4.70 -6.08 49.19
C ALA A 180 3.55 -6.32 50.20
N SER A 181 2.97 -7.55 50.23
CA SER A 181 1.93 -7.92 51.21
C SER A 181 2.48 -8.18 52.62
N ALA A 182 3.73 -8.58 52.74
CA ALA A 182 4.37 -8.85 54.05
C ALA A 182 4.88 -7.56 54.73
N ALA A 183 5.02 -6.46 54.04
CA ALA A 183 5.46 -5.17 54.61
C ALA A 183 4.31 -4.27 55.08
N ALA A 184 3.05 -4.68 54.87
CA ALA A 184 1.82 -3.91 55.23
C ALA A 184 1.05 -4.56 56.41
N ALA A 185 1.61 -5.60 57.07
CA ALA A 185 1.10 -6.19 58.29
C ALA A 185 2.05 -5.90 59.47
#